data_49465338daa65cbc627235bf5f57ceab
#
_entry.id   49465338daa65cbc627235bf5f57ceab
#
_cell.length_a   1.000
_cell.length_b   1.000
_cell.length_c   1.000
_cell.angle_alpha   90.00
_cell.angle_beta   90.00
_cell.angle_gamma   90.00
#
_symmetry.space_group_name_H-M   'P 1'
#
loop_
_entity.id
_entity.type
_entity.pdbx_description
1 polymer ?
#
loop_
_entity_poly.entity_id
_entity_poly.type
_entity_poly.pdbx_seq_one_letter_code
_entity_poly.pdbx_strand_id
1 'polypeptide(L)'
;EDLYEYIKGFGFSFQSYMSASKFYENYALKTNDGDYILEDYNDKILICSLAIASGDTAVAKRVAKRLIRQEFQPATPTFLNLGRKRAGQLVSCFLLTVEDSCEGISYAVASANPLSKIGGGVALNLTRLRARAESIKGIEGASGGVVGVAKMLEQSFSYFNQMGARQGAGAVYLNVLHADFDALMDTKKIN
;
A
#
# COMPACT_ATOMS: atom_id res chain seq x y z
N GLU A 1 -16.27 33.26 2.60
CA GLU A 1 -15.60 32.72 3.79
C GLU A 1 -14.43 31.87 3.35
N ASP A 2 -13.25 32.15 3.84
CA ASP A 2 -12.05 31.39 3.56
C ASP A 2 -12.23 29.94 4.08
N LEU A 3 -11.91 28.96 3.24
CA LEU A 3 -12.00 27.53 3.59
C LEU A 3 -11.13 27.18 4.81
N TYR A 4 -9.99 27.84 4.94
CA TYR A 4 -9.09 27.65 6.08
C TYR A 4 -9.75 28.08 7.41
N GLU A 5 -10.35 29.28 7.44
CA GLU A 5 -11.07 29.76 8.63
C GLU A 5 -12.29 28.88 8.94
N TYR A 6 -12.96 28.39 7.92
CA TYR A 6 -14.03 27.38 8.09
C TYR A 6 -13.53 26.11 8.79
N ILE A 7 -12.36 25.58 8.38
CA ILE A 7 -11.76 24.38 9.00
C ILE A 7 -11.35 24.66 10.45
N LYS A 8 -10.67 25.80 10.70
CA LYS A 8 -10.25 26.20 12.06
C LYS A 8 -11.42 26.37 13.03
N GLY A 9 -12.57 26.80 12.51
CA GLY A 9 -13.79 26.96 13.31
C GLY A 9 -14.30 25.67 13.97
N PHE A 10 -13.84 24.47 13.51
CA PHE A 10 -14.16 23.21 14.17
C PHE A 10 -13.36 22.96 15.45
N GLY A 11 -12.30 23.71 15.71
CA GLY A 11 -11.51 23.60 16.95
C GLY A 11 -10.87 22.22 17.14
N PHE A 12 -10.34 21.62 16.06
CA PHE A 12 -9.76 20.27 16.11
C PHE A 12 -8.62 20.18 17.13
N SER A 13 -8.61 19.12 17.90
CA SER A 13 -7.50 18.72 18.77
C SER A 13 -7.30 17.20 18.69
N PHE A 14 -6.04 16.77 18.79
CA PHE A 14 -5.74 15.32 18.84
C PHE A 14 -6.23 14.72 20.15
N GLN A 15 -6.84 13.56 20.09
CA GLN A 15 -7.38 12.86 21.26
C GLN A 15 -6.29 12.24 22.15
N SER A 16 -5.07 12.05 21.64
CA SER A 16 -3.96 11.48 22.36
C SER A 16 -2.62 12.00 21.86
N TYR A 17 -1.60 11.93 22.71
CA TYR A 17 -0.21 12.21 22.32
C TYR A 17 0.24 11.33 21.16
N MET A 18 -0.13 10.05 21.17
CA MET A 18 0.22 9.11 20.10
C MET A 18 -0.35 9.56 18.73
N SER A 19 -1.60 10.04 18.70
CA SER A 19 -2.21 10.53 17.46
C SER A 19 -1.47 11.76 16.92
N ALA A 20 -1.11 12.70 17.81
CA ALA A 20 -0.34 13.89 17.44
C ALA A 20 1.06 13.51 16.94
N SER A 21 1.79 12.69 17.70
CA SER A 21 3.14 12.22 17.35
C SER A 21 3.13 11.55 15.96
N LYS A 22 2.20 10.61 15.72
CA LYS A 22 2.08 9.93 14.43
C LYS A 22 1.77 10.87 13.28
N PHE A 23 0.94 11.88 13.49
CA PHE A 23 0.69 12.89 12.46
C PHE A 23 1.95 13.67 12.12
N TYR A 24 2.60 14.25 13.12
CA TYR A 24 3.78 15.08 12.91
C TYR A 24 5.01 14.30 12.44
N GLU A 25 5.19 13.06 12.87
CA GLU A 25 6.29 12.20 12.40
C GLU A 25 6.12 11.76 10.94
N ASN A 26 4.91 11.34 10.54
CA ASN A 26 4.71 10.59 9.31
C ASN A 26 3.92 11.32 8.22
N TYR A 27 3.09 12.32 8.56
CA TYR A 27 2.16 12.94 7.61
C TYR A 27 2.42 14.42 7.37
N ALA A 28 2.83 15.17 8.38
CA ALA A 28 3.06 16.60 8.26
C ALA A 28 4.21 16.91 7.29
N LEU A 29 4.07 17.96 6.50
CA LEU A 29 5.13 18.47 5.66
C LEU A 29 6.26 19.00 6.55
N LYS A 30 7.49 18.64 6.19
CA LYS A 30 8.71 19.10 6.85
C LYS A 30 9.65 19.75 5.86
N THR A 31 10.61 20.50 6.36
CA THR A 31 11.76 20.96 5.59
C THR A 31 12.57 19.78 5.06
N ASN A 32 13.41 20.01 4.06
CA ASN A 32 14.21 18.94 3.44
C ASN A 32 15.21 18.27 4.40
N ASP A 33 15.68 19.00 5.41
CA ASP A 33 16.52 18.51 6.51
C ASP A 33 15.71 17.79 7.61
N GLY A 34 14.38 17.97 7.60
CA GLY A 34 13.48 17.39 8.60
C GLY A 34 13.36 18.15 9.91
N ASP A 35 14.07 19.28 10.05
CA ASP A 35 14.20 20.00 11.31
C ASP A 35 12.95 20.81 11.68
N TYR A 36 12.19 21.25 10.69
CA TYR A 36 11.01 22.08 10.90
C TYR A 36 9.76 21.47 10.30
N ILE A 37 8.68 21.51 11.08
CA ILE A 37 7.33 21.13 10.65
C ILE A 37 6.69 22.35 9.99
N LEU A 38 6.22 22.20 8.76
CA LEU A 38 5.65 23.25 7.93
C LEU A 38 4.12 23.21 7.82
N GLU A 39 3.49 22.20 8.40
CA GLU A 39 2.07 21.91 8.21
C GLU A 39 1.46 21.39 9.51
N ASP A 40 0.35 21.97 9.92
CA ASP A 40 -0.49 21.43 10.98
C ASP A 40 -1.61 20.54 10.41
N TYR A 41 -2.48 20.01 11.28
CA TYR A 41 -3.57 19.14 10.87
C TYR A 41 -4.62 19.89 10.03
N ASN A 42 -4.90 21.19 10.34
CA ASN A 42 -5.86 21.99 9.57
C ASN A 42 -5.34 22.29 8.17
N ASP A 43 -4.04 22.56 8.02
CA ASP A 43 -3.37 22.73 6.72
C ASP A 43 -3.50 21.46 5.89
N LYS A 44 -3.29 20.29 6.50
CA LYS A 44 -3.42 19.00 5.84
C LYS A 44 -4.85 18.75 5.35
N ILE A 45 -5.84 19.06 6.17
CA ILE A 45 -7.26 18.94 5.79
C ILE A 45 -7.58 19.90 4.64
N LEU A 46 -7.09 21.15 4.70
CA LEU A 46 -7.27 22.13 3.64
C LEU A 46 -6.73 21.61 2.29
N ILE A 47 -5.46 21.18 2.28
CA ILE A 47 -4.79 20.68 1.07
C ILE A 47 -5.53 19.47 0.49
N CYS A 48 -5.87 18.49 1.33
CA CYS A 48 -6.60 17.31 0.88
C CYS A 48 -7.98 17.68 0.32
N SER A 49 -8.70 18.58 0.99
CA SER A 49 -10.04 18.99 0.56
C SER A 49 -10.04 19.72 -0.77
N LEU A 50 -9.09 20.61 -0.98
CA LEU A 50 -8.92 21.34 -2.25
C LEU A 50 -8.53 20.39 -3.38
N ALA A 51 -7.61 19.46 -3.13
CA ALA A 51 -7.18 18.50 -4.13
C ALA A 51 -8.28 17.53 -4.54
N ILE A 52 -9.09 17.04 -3.59
CA ILE A 52 -10.25 16.16 -3.89
C ILE A 52 -11.32 16.94 -4.67
N ALA A 53 -11.55 18.19 -4.31
CA ALA A 53 -12.63 18.99 -4.88
C ALA A 53 -12.31 19.50 -6.30
N SER A 54 -11.05 19.47 -6.72
CA SER A 54 -10.62 19.88 -8.07
C SER A 54 -11.22 21.24 -8.52
N GLY A 55 -11.27 22.21 -7.61
CA GLY A 55 -11.77 23.57 -7.87
C GLY A 55 -13.21 23.85 -7.44
N ASP A 56 -13.99 22.84 -7.06
CA ASP A 56 -15.36 23.03 -6.54
C ASP A 56 -15.33 23.38 -5.04
N THR A 57 -15.60 24.63 -4.71
CA THR A 57 -15.58 25.12 -3.33
C THR A 57 -16.65 24.45 -2.44
N ALA A 58 -17.82 24.13 -3.00
CA ALA A 58 -18.88 23.47 -2.22
C ALA A 58 -18.48 22.03 -1.88
N VAL A 59 -17.87 21.32 -2.82
CA VAL A 59 -17.29 19.99 -2.58
C VAL A 59 -16.17 20.09 -1.56
N ALA A 60 -15.25 21.06 -1.69
CA ALA A 60 -14.15 21.26 -0.74
C ALA A 60 -14.65 21.45 0.70
N LYS A 61 -15.65 22.28 0.92
CA LYS A 61 -16.26 22.49 2.25
C LYS A 61 -16.89 21.20 2.81
N ARG A 62 -17.59 20.41 1.98
CA ARG A 62 -18.17 19.12 2.41
C ARG A 62 -17.10 18.11 2.80
N VAL A 63 -16.04 17.99 1.98
CA VAL A 63 -14.92 17.08 2.25
C VAL A 63 -14.19 17.51 3.52
N ALA A 64 -13.85 18.80 3.64
CA ALA A 64 -13.18 19.35 4.81
C ALA A 64 -13.95 19.06 6.11
N LYS A 65 -15.27 19.27 6.10
CA LYS A 65 -16.14 18.96 7.25
C LYS A 65 -16.05 17.49 7.68
N ARG A 66 -16.07 16.55 6.70
CA ARG A 66 -16.00 15.11 6.99
C ARG A 66 -14.63 14.70 7.53
N LEU A 67 -13.56 15.25 6.95
CA LEU A 67 -12.19 14.97 7.37
C LEU A 67 -11.89 15.52 8.77
N ILE A 68 -12.21 16.81 9.03
CA ILE A 68 -11.90 17.45 10.32
C ILE A 68 -12.71 16.83 11.47
N ARG A 69 -13.92 16.36 11.21
CA ARG A 69 -14.76 15.65 12.18
C ARG A 69 -14.42 14.17 12.30
N GLN A 70 -13.43 13.69 11.54
CA GLN A 70 -13.02 12.29 11.50
C GLN A 70 -14.15 11.30 11.13
N GLU A 71 -15.15 11.78 10.39
CA GLU A 71 -16.22 10.96 9.81
C GLU A 71 -15.76 10.19 8.58
N PHE A 72 -14.65 10.63 7.98
CA PHE A 72 -13.98 10.02 6.84
C PHE A 72 -12.48 10.20 6.98
N GLN A 73 -11.73 9.13 6.76
CA GLN A 73 -10.26 9.13 6.74
C GLN A 73 -9.79 8.52 5.43
N PRO A 74 -9.04 9.27 4.61
CA PRO A 74 -8.40 8.72 3.41
C PRO A 74 -7.40 7.63 3.76
N ALA A 75 -7.14 6.72 2.83
CA ALA A 75 -6.05 5.77 2.96
C ALA A 75 -4.71 6.51 3.16
N THR A 76 -3.77 5.89 3.88
CA THR A 76 -2.47 6.47 4.20
C THR A 76 -1.77 7.13 3.01
N PRO A 77 -1.61 6.49 1.83
CA PRO A 77 -0.91 7.12 0.72
C PRO A 77 -1.68 8.30 0.13
N THR A 78 -3.01 8.23 0.11
CA THR A 78 -3.85 9.34 -0.32
C THR A 78 -3.69 10.53 0.61
N PHE A 79 -3.82 10.31 1.92
CA PHE A 79 -3.68 11.37 2.92
C PHE A 79 -2.27 11.96 2.94
N LEU A 80 -1.24 11.13 2.76
CA LEU A 80 0.16 11.58 2.73
C LEU A 80 0.49 12.40 1.49
N ASN A 81 0.09 11.94 0.31
CA ASN A 81 0.61 12.43 -0.98
C ASN A 81 -0.32 13.41 -1.71
N LEU A 82 -1.62 13.41 -1.38
CA LEU A 82 -2.59 14.23 -2.09
C LEU A 82 -2.28 15.73 -1.96
N GLY A 83 -2.31 16.43 -3.07
CA GLY A 83 -2.02 17.88 -3.14
C GLY A 83 -0.54 18.25 -3.00
N ARG A 84 0.37 17.27 -2.93
CA ARG A 84 1.81 17.51 -2.85
C ARG A 84 2.43 17.68 -4.24
N LYS A 85 3.38 18.61 -4.39
CA LYS A 85 4.13 18.81 -5.65
C LYS A 85 5.04 17.62 -5.97
N ARG A 86 5.66 17.02 -4.93
CA ARG A 86 6.46 15.78 -5.02
C ARG A 86 5.67 14.66 -4.36
N ALA A 87 4.55 14.30 -4.99
CA ALA A 87 3.69 13.27 -4.47
C ALA A 87 4.21 11.88 -4.85
N GLY A 88 4.14 10.96 -3.90
CA GLY A 88 4.12 9.54 -4.18
C GLY A 88 2.79 9.11 -4.78
N GLN A 89 2.61 7.82 -4.98
CA GLN A 89 1.33 7.28 -5.47
C GLN A 89 0.22 7.49 -4.42
N LEU A 90 -1.01 7.65 -4.90
CA LEU A 90 -2.20 7.77 -4.04
C LEU A 90 -2.77 6.42 -3.62
N VAL A 91 -2.29 5.33 -4.23
CA VAL A 91 -2.71 3.95 -4.02
C VAL A 91 -1.54 3.15 -3.46
N SER A 92 -1.81 2.25 -2.52
CA SER A 92 -0.78 1.45 -1.87
C SER A 92 -1.05 -0.05 -1.87
N CYS A 93 -2.16 -0.51 -2.45
CA CYS A 93 -2.53 -1.92 -2.44
C CYS A 93 -2.78 -2.39 -3.87
N PHE A 94 -2.02 -3.40 -4.29
CA PHE A 94 -2.06 -3.97 -5.63
C PHE A 94 -2.26 -5.47 -5.52
N LEU A 95 -3.26 -6.00 -6.24
CA LEU A 95 -3.59 -7.41 -6.25
C LEU A 95 -3.36 -7.97 -7.65
N LEU A 96 -2.60 -9.05 -7.74
CA LEU A 96 -2.29 -9.75 -8.98
C LEU A 96 -2.72 -11.21 -8.87
N THR A 97 -3.27 -11.76 -9.95
CA THR A 97 -3.47 -13.21 -10.09
C THR A 97 -2.36 -13.77 -10.97
N VAL A 98 -1.69 -14.80 -10.51
CA VAL A 98 -0.60 -15.45 -11.25
C VAL A 98 -1.18 -16.56 -12.11
N GLU A 99 -0.94 -16.48 -13.40
CA GLU A 99 -1.35 -17.51 -14.35
C GLU A 99 -0.35 -18.68 -14.36
N ASP A 100 -0.85 -19.89 -14.59
CA ASP A 100 -0.08 -21.14 -14.57
C ASP A 100 0.74 -21.35 -15.85
N SER A 101 1.68 -20.44 -16.09
CA SER A 101 2.63 -20.49 -17.20
C SER A 101 3.93 -19.79 -16.82
N CYS A 102 5.03 -20.11 -17.52
CA CYS A 102 6.31 -19.45 -17.33
C CYS A 102 6.17 -17.92 -17.56
N GLU A 103 5.46 -17.55 -18.61
CA GLU A 103 5.19 -16.16 -18.98
C GLU A 103 4.35 -15.46 -17.90
N GLY A 104 3.30 -16.11 -17.39
CA GLY A 104 2.42 -15.58 -16.34
C GLY A 104 3.16 -15.35 -15.02
N ILE A 105 3.98 -16.31 -14.61
CA ILE A 105 4.83 -16.19 -13.41
C ILE A 105 5.84 -15.05 -13.59
N SER A 106 6.54 -15.00 -14.72
CA SER A 106 7.51 -13.96 -15.04
C SER A 106 6.89 -12.57 -15.07
N TYR A 107 5.71 -12.44 -15.71
CA TYR A 107 4.95 -11.19 -15.73
C TYR A 107 4.53 -10.73 -14.35
N ALA A 108 4.08 -11.64 -13.49
CA ALA A 108 3.68 -11.32 -12.13
C ALA A 108 4.86 -10.76 -11.31
N VAL A 109 6.03 -11.39 -11.40
CA VAL A 109 7.26 -10.92 -10.74
C VAL A 109 7.69 -9.55 -11.28
N ALA A 110 7.73 -9.40 -12.61
CA ALA A 110 8.12 -8.15 -13.26
C ALA A 110 7.17 -7.00 -12.92
N SER A 111 5.87 -7.28 -12.76
CA SER A 111 4.86 -6.29 -12.37
C SER A 111 4.91 -5.95 -10.89
N ALA A 112 5.18 -6.94 -10.03
CA ALA A 112 5.20 -6.76 -8.58
C ALA A 112 6.37 -5.88 -8.12
N ASN A 113 7.54 -5.98 -8.75
CA ASN A 113 8.75 -5.28 -8.34
C ASN A 113 8.62 -3.74 -8.40
N PRO A 114 8.22 -3.11 -9.51
CA PRO A 114 8.03 -1.65 -9.55
C PRO A 114 6.92 -1.18 -8.61
N LEU A 115 5.86 -1.96 -8.40
CA LEU A 115 4.79 -1.64 -7.46
C LEU A 115 5.28 -1.65 -6.00
N SER A 116 6.10 -2.62 -5.63
CA SER A 116 6.75 -2.68 -4.32
C SER A 116 7.72 -1.50 -4.14
N LYS A 117 8.53 -1.17 -5.15
CA LYS A 117 9.48 -0.07 -5.13
C LYS A 117 8.85 1.29 -4.86
N ILE A 118 7.64 1.55 -5.36
CA ILE A 118 6.91 2.80 -5.10
C ILE A 118 6.20 2.83 -3.74
N GLY A 119 6.43 1.84 -2.87
CA GLY A 119 5.85 1.75 -1.53
C GLY A 119 4.49 1.07 -1.47
N GLY A 120 4.11 0.38 -2.54
CA GLY A 120 2.89 -0.42 -2.59
C GLY A 120 3.03 -1.76 -1.89
N GLY A 121 2.00 -2.16 -1.14
CA GLY A 121 1.81 -3.55 -0.73
C GLY A 121 1.27 -4.35 -1.91
N VAL A 122 1.97 -5.41 -2.31
CA VAL A 122 1.58 -6.24 -3.44
C VAL A 122 1.10 -7.59 -2.95
N ALA A 123 -0.08 -8.00 -3.38
CA ALA A 123 -0.64 -9.31 -3.07
C ALA A 123 -0.78 -10.15 -4.34
N LEU A 124 -0.28 -11.39 -4.30
CA LEU A 124 -0.30 -12.30 -5.43
C LEU A 124 -1.14 -13.55 -5.08
N ASN A 125 -2.14 -13.80 -5.91
CA ASN A 125 -2.96 -15.00 -5.80
C ASN A 125 -2.34 -16.12 -6.62
N LEU A 126 -1.82 -17.15 -5.92
CA LEU A 126 -1.13 -18.30 -6.52
C LEU A 126 -2.07 -19.49 -6.75
N THR A 127 -3.36 -19.36 -6.46
CA THR A 127 -4.33 -20.48 -6.49
C THR A 127 -4.44 -21.17 -7.85
N ARG A 128 -4.14 -20.47 -8.94
CA ARG A 128 -4.20 -21.03 -10.29
C ARG A 128 -2.97 -21.84 -10.68
N LEU A 129 -1.87 -21.70 -9.94
CA LEU A 129 -0.67 -22.49 -10.20
C LEU A 129 -0.94 -23.96 -9.88
N ARG A 130 -0.42 -24.85 -10.69
CA ARG A 130 -0.48 -26.30 -10.43
C ARG A 130 0.37 -26.66 -9.22
N ALA A 131 -0.04 -27.70 -8.52
CA ALA A 131 0.68 -28.18 -7.34
C ALA A 131 2.01 -28.86 -7.72
N ARG A 132 2.84 -29.06 -6.72
CA ARG A 132 4.11 -29.79 -6.85
C ARG A 132 3.87 -31.20 -7.37
N ALA A 133 4.75 -31.64 -8.27
CA ALA A 133 4.72 -32.94 -8.92
C ALA A 133 3.54 -33.19 -9.88
N GLU A 134 2.69 -32.19 -10.14
CA GLU A 134 1.74 -32.30 -11.23
C GLU A 134 2.44 -32.33 -12.60
N SER A 135 1.76 -32.92 -13.59
CA SER A 135 2.36 -33.08 -14.92
C SER A 135 2.41 -31.74 -15.69
N ILE A 136 3.47 -31.57 -16.47
CA ILE A 136 3.62 -30.48 -17.42
C ILE A 136 3.81 -31.06 -18.82
N LYS A 137 2.88 -30.77 -19.73
CA LYS A 137 2.93 -31.30 -21.12
C LYS A 137 3.13 -32.82 -21.20
N GLY A 138 2.49 -33.56 -20.27
CA GLY A 138 2.58 -35.01 -20.21
C GLY A 138 3.83 -35.58 -19.52
N ILE A 139 4.68 -34.71 -18.95
CA ILE A 139 5.83 -35.13 -18.15
C ILE A 139 5.40 -35.16 -16.68
N GLU A 140 5.30 -36.32 -16.10
CA GLU A 140 4.92 -36.51 -14.69
C GLU A 140 5.98 -35.97 -13.74
N GLY A 141 5.54 -35.39 -12.61
CA GLY A 141 6.44 -34.85 -11.59
C GLY A 141 7.17 -33.56 -11.95
N ALA A 142 6.86 -32.94 -13.08
CA ALA A 142 7.62 -31.83 -13.61
C ALA A 142 7.35 -30.47 -12.90
N SER A 143 6.20 -30.34 -12.21
CA SER A 143 5.86 -29.09 -11.51
C SER A 143 6.66 -28.89 -10.24
N GLY A 144 7.23 -27.69 -10.06
CA GLY A 144 7.87 -27.25 -8.82
C GLY A 144 6.90 -26.80 -7.72
N GLY A 145 5.62 -26.59 -8.07
CA GLY A 145 4.58 -26.14 -7.15
C GLY A 145 4.66 -24.67 -6.73
N VAL A 146 3.77 -24.27 -5.84
CA VAL A 146 3.62 -22.84 -5.44
C VAL A 146 4.72 -22.36 -4.50
N VAL A 147 5.33 -23.22 -3.70
CA VAL A 147 6.35 -22.83 -2.71
C VAL A 147 7.58 -22.25 -3.40
N GLY A 148 8.00 -22.79 -4.54
CA GLY A 148 9.11 -22.26 -5.32
C GLY A 148 8.83 -20.83 -5.82
N VAL A 149 7.62 -20.59 -6.32
CA VAL A 149 7.20 -19.26 -6.77
C VAL A 149 7.11 -18.28 -5.60
N ALA A 150 6.57 -18.71 -4.45
CA ALA A 150 6.50 -17.87 -3.25
C ALA A 150 7.89 -17.45 -2.76
N LYS A 151 8.88 -18.36 -2.76
CA LYS A 151 10.28 -18.04 -2.41
C LYS A 151 10.92 -17.07 -3.39
N MET A 152 10.69 -17.23 -4.69
CA MET A 152 11.18 -16.30 -5.71
C MET A 152 10.61 -14.88 -5.49
N LEU A 153 9.33 -14.78 -5.19
CA LEU A 153 8.69 -13.50 -4.85
C LEU A 153 9.26 -12.88 -3.58
N GLU A 154 9.49 -13.67 -2.52
CA GLU A 154 10.09 -13.21 -1.28
C GLU A 154 11.48 -12.60 -1.52
N GLN A 155 12.34 -13.28 -2.27
CA GLN A 155 13.66 -12.77 -2.64
C GLN A 155 13.57 -11.49 -3.48
N SER A 156 12.63 -11.45 -4.42
CA SER A 156 12.39 -10.30 -5.26
C SER A 156 11.97 -9.06 -4.45
N PHE A 157 11.00 -9.18 -3.55
CA PHE A 157 10.58 -8.10 -2.66
C PHE A 157 11.69 -7.64 -1.71
N SER A 158 12.50 -8.57 -1.21
CA SER A 158 13.65 -8.26 -0.36
C SER A 158 14.69 -7.42 -1.10
N TYR A 159 14.93 -7.72 -2.39
CA TYR A 159 15.88 -6.99 -3.20
C TYR A 159 15.38 -5.60 -3.63
N PHE A 160 14.12 -5.52 -4.08
CA PHE A 160 13.50 -4.26 -4.52
C PHE A 160 12.88 -3.47 -3.37
N ASN A 161 13.59 -3.39 -2.26
CA ASN A 161 13.18 -2.63 -1.10
C ASN A 161 13.20 -1.13 -1.40
N GLN A 162 12.18 -0.41 -0.91
CA GLN A 162 12.13 1.05 -1.00
C GLN A 162 13.12 1.65 0.01
N MET A 163 14.18 2.26 -0.49
CA MET A 163 15.18 2.91 0.36
C MET A 163 14.54 4.05 1.17
N GLY A 164 14.35 3.84 2.47
CA GLY A 164 14.15 4.86 3.48
C GLY A 164 12.73 5.07 4.01
N ALA A 165 11.63 4.79 3.28
CA ALA A 165 10.28 5.14 3.79
C ALA A 165 9.42 3.92 4.18
N ARG A 166 9.47 2.82 3.41
CA ARG A 166 8.79 1.56 3.69
C ARG A 166 9.59 0.39 3.16
N GLN A 167 9.62 -0.71 3.90
CA GLN A 167 10.17 -1.96 3.40
C GLN A 167 9.25 -2.51 2.32
N GLY A 168 9.82 -3.09 1.26
CA GLY A 168 9.07 -3.85 0.27
C GLY A 168 8.35 -5.01 0.96
N ALA A 169 7.03 -5.10 0.75
CA ALA A 169 6.22 -6.13 1.36
C ALA A 169 5.30 -6.77 0.32
N GLY A 170 5.26 -8.08 0.33
CA GLY A 170 4.34 -8.86 -0.47
C GLY A 170 3.53 -9.83 0.38
N ALA A 171 2.30 -10.10 -0.05
CA ALA A 171 1.48 -11.17 0.49
C ALA A 171 1.19 -12.18 -0.61
N VAL A 172 1.13 -13.45 -0.25
CA VAL A 172 0.65 -14.51 -1.15
C VAL A 172 -0.67 -15.07 -0.65
N TYR A 173 -1.57 -15.35 -1.58
CA TYR A 173 -2.85 -16.00 -1.31
C TYR A 173 -2.87 -17.36 -1.99
N LEU A 174 -3.35 -18.36 -1.26
CA LEU A 174 -3.56 -19.70 -1.78
C LEU A 174 -4.89 -20.23 -1.24
N ASN A 175 -5.67 -20.85 -2.11
CA ASN A 175 -6.91 -21.51 -1.69
C ASN A 175 -6.57 -22.65 -0.71
N VAL A 176 -7.33 -22.77 0.38
CA VAL A 176 -7.15 -23.83 1.40
C VAL A 176 -7.29 -25.24 0.83
N LEU A 177 -8.00 -25.39 -0.28
CA LEU A 177 -8.17 -26.68 -0.97
C LEU A 177 -7.05 -26.99 -1.99
N HIS A 178 -6.05 -26.10 -2.13
CA HIS A 178 -4.93 -26.32 -3.02
C HIS A 178 -4.01 -27.41 -2.46
N ALA A 179 -3.54 -28.34 -3.31
CA ALA A 179 -2.73 -29.48 -2.85
C ALA A 179 -1.41 -29.09 -2.16
N ASP A 180 -0.83 -27.91 -2.49
CA ASP A 180 0.36 -27.38 -1.84
C ASP A 180 0.06 -26.50 -0.62
N PHE A 181 -1.18 -26.44 -0.12
CA PHE A 181 -1.54 -25.53 0.97
C PHE A 181 -0.71 -25.78 2.23
N ASP A 182 -0.64 -27.03 2.69
CA ASP A 182 0.14 -27.40 3.89
C ASP A 182 1.63 -27.09 3.71
N ALA A 183 2.18 -27.40 2.53
CA ALA A 183 3.58 -27.09 2.20
C ALA A 183 3.88 -25.59 2.26
N LEU A 184 2.94 -24.74 1.82
CA LEU A 184 3.08 -23.28 1.92
C LEU A 184 3.00 -22.82 3.38
N MET A 185 2.07 -23.37 4.18
CA MET A 185 1.94 -23.03 5.60
C MET A 185 3.19 -23.43 6.39
N ASP A 186 3.82 -24.53 6.06
CA ASP A 186 5.04 -25.02 6.71
C ASP A 186 6.24 -24.06 6.49
N THR A 187 6.23 -23.27 5.43
CA THR A 187 7.30 -22.28 5.20
C THR A 187 7.37 -21.19 6.28
N LYS A 188 6.32 -21.00 7.07
CA LYS A 188 6.24 -20.00 8.16
C LYS A 188 6.39 -20.59 9.55
N LYS A 189 6.61 -21.90 9.66
CA LYS A 189 6.94 -22.52 10.95
C LYS A 189 8.34 -22.08 11.38
N ILE A 190 8.43 -21.57 12.60
CA ILE A 190 9.71 -21.29 13.26
C ILE A 190 10.23 -22.63 13.79
N ASN A 191 11.39 -23.05 13.31
CA ASN A 191 12.11 -24.22 13.84
C ASN A 191 12.85 -23.83 15.11
#